data_2e748593562eec2cc8c91ebd8ee50433
#
_entry.id   2e748593562eec2cc8c91ebd8ee50433
#
_cell.length_a   1.000
_cell.length_b   1.000
_cell.length_c   1.000
_cell.angle_alpha   90.00
_cell.angle_beta   90.00
_cell.angle_gamma   90.00
#
_symmetry.space_group_name_H-M   'P 1'
#
loop_
_entity.id
_entity.type
_entity.pdbx_description
1 polymer ?
#
loop_
_entity_poly.entity_id
_entity_poly.type
_entity_poly.pdbx_seq_one_letter_code
_entity_poly.pdbx_strand_id
1 'polypeptide(L)'
;MTMMLHEYFAPQPTPAVDLPDPTPLLGSLTQGVLEVFAGVRELDQLARWFSEEAYRKLGARSNLAGRARSARGVPPVRPVFEVLSMRQTSPADGVVEAVVIVAGPGRTRAVAIRLEGLDRRWRATSFAVL
;
A
#
# COMPACT_ATOMS: atom_id res chain seq x y z
N MET A 1 -0.24 30.57 -23.75
CA MET A 1 -0.56 29.25 -23.17
C MET A 1 0.04 29.16 -21.78
N THR A 2 -0.74 28.75 -20.87
CA THR A 2 -0.26 28.59 -19.50
C THR A 2 -0.32 27.13 -19.11
N MET A 3 0.83 26.49 -19.05
CA MET A 3 0.93 25.16 -18.46
C MET A 3 1.05 25.33 -16.96
N MET A 4 0.18 24.70 -16.23
CA MET A 4 0.25 24.76 -14.78
C MET A 4 1.50 24.01 -14.31
N LEU A 5 2.22 24.59 -13.34
CA LEU A 5 3.43 23.95 -12.82
C LEU A 5 3.16 22.54 -12.24
N HIS A 6 1.99 22.35 -11.62
CA HIS A 6 1.65 21.05 -11.10
C HIS A 6 1.47 19.99 -12.20
N GLU A 7 1.01 20.37 -13.39
CA GLU A 7 0.93 19.47 -14.53
C GLU A 7 2.31 19.11 -15.05
N TYR A 8 3.21 20.10 -15.08
CA TYR A 8 4.59 19.89 -15.52
C TYR A 8 5.34 18.93 -14.59
N PHE A 9 5.12 19.07 -13.29
CA PHE A 9 5.79 18.23 -12.28
C PHE A 9 4.95 17.04 -11.82
N ALA A 10 3.78 16.82 -12.43
CA ALA A 10 2.98 15.66 -12.11
C ALA A 10 3.73 14.36 -12.43
N PRO A 11 3.51 13.29 -11.66
CA PRO A 11 4.12 12.00 -11.96
C PRO A 11 3.80 11.55 -13.37
N GLN A 12 4.81 11.06 -14.09
CA GLN A 12 4.68 10.64 -15.47
C GLN A 12 4.44 9.14 -15.55
N PRO A 13 3.40 8.69 -16.30
CA PRO A 13 3.13 7.27 -16.48
C PRO A 13 4.33 6.54 -17.07
N THR A 14 4.59 5.34 -16.57
CA THR A 14 5.64 4.46 -17.05
C THR A 14 5.02 3.17 -17.58
N PRO A 15 5.35 2.75 -18.80
CA PRO A 15 4.80 1.51 -19.35
C PRO A 15 5.33 0.28 -18.61
N ALA A 16 4.53 -0.78 -18.62
CA ALA A 16 4.86 -2.02 -17.90
C ALA A 16 6.22 -2.60 -18.31
N VAL A 17 6.60 -2.44 -19.58
CA VAL A 17 7.86 -2.96 -20.11
C VAL A 17 9.08 -2.37 -19.38
N ASP A 18 8.95 -1.18 -18.83
CA ASP A 18 10.03 -0.49 -18.10
C ASP A 18 9.92 -0.66 -16.58
N LEU A 19 9.04 -1.54 -16.12
CA LEU A 19 8.79 -1.75 -14.69
C LEU A 19 9.16 -3.17 -14.28
N PRO A 20 9.60 -3.36 -13.02
CA PRO A 20 9.88 -4.69 -12.51
C PRO A 20 8.59 -5.48 -12.26
N ASP A 21 8.73 -6.78 -12.03
CA ASP A 21 7.61 -7.62 -11.58
C ASP A 21 7.00 -7.01 -10.31
N PRO A 22 5.69 -6.73 -10.29
CA PRO A 22 5.05 -6.11 -9.13
C PRO A 22 4.86 -7.07 -7.95
N THR A 23 4.96 -8.36 -8.15
CA THR A 23 4.63 -9.36 -7.11
C THR A 23 5.43 -9.19 -5.82
N PRO A 24 6.76 -9.01 -5.85
CA PRO A 24 7.50 -8.80 -4.60
C PRO A 24 7.06 -7.53 -3.86
N LEU A 25 6.76 -6.47 -4.58
CA LEU A 25 6.32 -5.23 -3.96
C LEU A 25 4.94 -5.38 -3.30
N LEU A 26 4.02 -6.10 -3.95
CA LEU A 26 2.70 -6.36 -3.38
C LEU A 26 2.83 -7.05 -2.02
N GLY A 27 3.68 -8.06 -1.91
CA GLY A 27 3.94 -8.75 -0.65
C GLY A 27 4.60 -7.86 0.39
N SER A 28 5.61 -7.10 -0.01
CA SER A 28 6.33 -6.20 0.91
C SER A 28 5.45 -5.08 1.44
N LEU A 29 4.61 -4.49 0.59
CA LEU A 29 3.68 -3.44 1.03
C LEU A 29 2.60 -3.99 1.95
N THR A 30 2.08 -5.18 1.67
CA THR A 30 1.10 -5.82 2.53
C THR A 30 1.69 -6.03 3.92
N GLN A 31 2.87 -6.60 4.01
CA GLN A 31 3.56 -6.79 5.29
C GLN A 31 3.82 -5.47 5.98
N GLY A 32 4.38 -4.51 5.27
CA GLY A 32 4.74 -3.21 5.83
C GLY A 32 3.54 -2.47 6.41
N VAL A 33 2.41 -2.43 5.68
CA VAL A 33 1.21 -1.74 6.15
C VAL A 33 0.58 -2.45 7.34
N LEU A 34 0.54 -3.78 7.36
CA LEU A 34 0.05 -4.51 8.53
C LEU A 34 0.92 -4.24 9.75
N GLU A 35 2.23 -4.13 9.59
CA GLU A 35 3.14 -3.74 10.67
C GLU A 35 2.90 -2.31 11.14
N VAL A 36 2.60 -1.39 10.21
CA VAL A 36 2.26 0.00 10.58
C VAL A 36 0.98 0.02 11.42
N PHE A 37 -0.04 -0.71 11.01
CA PHE A 37 -1.31 -0.77 11.75
C PHE A 37 -1.14 -1.44 13.12
N ALA A 38 -0.20 -2.36 13.25
CA ALA A 38 0.12 -2.99 14.52
C ALA A 38 1.00 -2.12 15.44
N GLY A 39 1.50 -1.01 14.92
CA GLY A 39 2.31 -0.06 15.70
C GLY A 39 3.79 -0.40 15.78
N VAL A 40 4.29 -1.34 14.97
CA VAL A 40 5.69 -1.77 15.02
C VAL A 40 6.54 -1.21 13.88
N ARG A 41 5.94 -0.40 13.02
CA ARG A 41 6.63 0.25 11.90
C ARG A 41 6.07 1.64 11.69
N GLU A 42 6.92 2.58 11.31
CA GLU A 42 6.50 3.93 10.95
C GLU A 42 6.09 3.98 9.48
N LEU A 43 4.96 4.62 9.19
CA LEU A 43 4.44 4.72 7.82
C LEU A 43 5.40 5.47 6.89
N ASP A 44 6.14 6.46 7.40
CA ASP A 44 7.07 7.25 6.60
C ASP A 44 8.19 6.41 5.97
N GLN A 45 8.50 5.26 6.52
CA GLN A 45 9.46 4.32 5.91
C GLN A 45 8.95 3.76 4.59
N LEU A 46 7.65 3.82 4.34
CA LEU A 46 7.01 3.32 3.13
C LEU A 46 6.58 4.45 2.19
N ALA A 47 6.80 5.69 2.56
CA ALA A 47 6.26 6.86 1.87
C ALA A 47 6.54 6.88 0.36
N ARG A 48 7.74 6.47 -0.05
CA ARG A 48 8.14 6.49 -1.46
C ARG A 48 7.29 5.56 -2.34
N TRP A 49 6.63 4.58 -1.75
CA TRP A 49 5.86 3.57 -2.48
C TRP A 49 4.39 3.94 -2.63
N PHE A 50 3.96 5.07 -2.06
CA PHE A 50 2.58 5.49 -2.09
C PHE A 50 2.40 6.83 -2.79
N SER A 51 1.25 7.00 -3.45
CA SER A 51 0.82 8.33 -3.85
C SER A 51 0.53 9.16 -2.59
N GLU A 52 0.54 10.47 -2.74
CA GLU A 52 0.25 11.36 -1.61
C GLU A 52 -1.12 11.09 -1.00
N GLU A 53 -2.13 10.86 -1.84
CA GLU A 53 -3.48 10.57 -1.37
C GLU A 53 -3.55 9.24 -0.61
N ALA A 54 -2.95 8.19 -1.16
CA ALA A 54 -2.93 6.88 -0.50
C ALA A 54 -2.16 6.94 0.82
N TYR A 55 -1.04 7.64 0.85
CA TYR A 55 -0.25 7.85 2.07
C TYR A 55 -1.07 8.54 3.15
N ARG A 56 -1.79 9.61 2.79
CA ARG A 56 -2.62 10.34 3.73
C ARG A 56 -3.75 9.48 4.31
N LYS A 57 -4.42 8.70 3.47
CA LYS A 57 -5.48 7.79 3.93
C LYS A 57 -4.95 6.72 4.87
N LEU A 58 -3.79 6.16 4.56
CA LEU A 58 -3.14 5.17 5.43
C LEU A 58 -2.73 5.78 6.76
N GLY A 59 -2.22 7.02 6.74
CA GLY A 59 -1.86 7.74 7.96
C GLY A 59 -3.04 7.93 8.89
N ALA A 60 -4.19 8.34 8.35
CA ALA A 60 -5.41 8.50 9.14
C ALA A 60 -5.84 7.18 9.77
N ARG A 61 -5.82 6.09 8.99
CA ARG A 61 -6.21 4.78 9.50
C ARG A 61 -5.22 4.25 10.54
N SER A 62 -3.91 4.50 10.34
CA SER A 62 -2.88 4.14 11.30
C SER A 62 -3.08 4.84 12.64
N ASN A 63 -3.45 6.13 12.61
CA ASN A 63 -3.74 6.88 13.83
C ASN A 63 -4.94 6.30 14.56
N LEU A 64 -6.00 5.93 13.85
CA LEU A 64 -7.16 5.28 14.45
C LEU A 64 -6.80 3.94 15.10
N ALA A 65 -5.99 3.14 14.42
CA ALA A 65 -5.52 1.87 14.97
C ALA A 65 -4.70 2.06 16.25
N GLY A 66 -3.84 3.07 16.26
CA GLY A 66 -3.03 3.41 17.43
C GLY A 66 -3.88 3.82 18.64
N ARG A 67 -4.89 4.66 18.40
CA ARG A 67 -5.82 5.06 19.45
C ARG A 67 -6.61 3.87 20.00
N ALA A 68 -7.04 2.98 19.12
CA ALA A 68 -7.78 1.78 19.53
C ALA A 68 -6.93 0.86 20.41
N ARG A 69 -5.64 0.67 20.07
CA ARG A 69 -4.72 -0.11 20.91
C ARG A 69 -4.52 0.54 22.27
N SER A 70 -4.28 1.85 22.28
CA SER A 70 -4.06 2.58 23.53
C SER A 70 -5.29 2.51 24.44
N ALA A 71 -6.47 2.65 23.89
CA ALA A 71 -7.72 2.59 24.65
C ALA A 71 -7.95 1.21 25.28
N ARG A 72 -7.48 0.15 24.64
CA ARG A 72 -7.59 -1.22 25.16
C ARG A 72 -6.39 -1.66 25.99
N GLY A 73 -5.37 -0.81 26.13
CA GLY A 73 -4.15 -1.19 26.80
C GLY A 73 -3.35 -2.28 26.08
N VAL A 74 -3.51 -2.39 24.76
CA VAL A 74 -2.83 -3.41 23.96
C VAL A 74 -1.50 -2.85 23.45
N PRO A 75 -0.36 -3.47 23.79
CA PRO A 75 0.94 -3.00 23.30
C PRO A 75 1.11 -3.31 21.82
N PRO A 76 1.97 -2.56 21.10
CA PRO A 76 2.35 -2.90 19.76
C PRO A 76 3.06 -4.26 19.74
N VAL A 77 2.59 -5.17 18.86
CA VAL A 77 3.17 -6.50 18.70
C VAL A 77 3.28 -6.78 17.21
N ARG A 78 4.42 -7.30 16.78
CA ARG A 78 4.63 -7.67 15.39
C ARG A 78 3.55 -8.68 14.95
N PRO A 79 2.80 -8.39 13.88
CA PRO A 79 1.75 -9.27 13.44
C PRO A 79 2.34 -10.54 12.83
N VAL A 80 1.70 -11.67 13.11
CA VAL A 80 2.00 -12.95 12.47
C VAL A 80 0.86 -13.26 11.53
N PHE A 81 1.14 -13.37 10.24
CA PHE A 81 0.14 -13.70 9.26
C PHE A 81 0.74 -14.52 8.12
N GLU A 82 -0.12 -15.19 7.37
CA GLU A 82 0.25 -15.98 6.22
C GLU A 82 -0.48 -15.45 4.99
N VAL A 83 0.22 -15.29 3.89
CA VAL A 83 -0.40 -14.96 2.61
C VAL A 83 -0.99 -16.23 2.02
N LEU A 84 -2.31 -16.29 1.90
CA LEU A 84 -3.01 -17.45 1.36
C LEU A 84 -3.11 -17.40 -0.16
N SER A 85 -3.29 -16.20 -0.72
CA SER A 85 -3.37 -16.04 -2.17
C SER A 85 -3.04 -14.60 -2.55
N MET A 86 -2.59 -14.44 -3.78
CA MET A 86 -2.35 -13.15 -4.38
C MET A 86 -2.84 -13.22 -5.82
N ARG A 87 -3.82 -12.39 -6.16
CA ARG A 87 -4.35 -12.31 -7.52
C ARG A 87 -4.14 -10.90 -8.04
N GLN A 88 -3.70 -10.82 -9.27
CA GLN A 88 -3.47 -9.53 -9.90
C GLN A 88 -3.97 -9.54 -11.34
N THR A 89 -4.47 -8.39 -11.76
CA THR A 89 -4.89 -8.10 -13.13
C THR A 89 -4.26 -6.80 -13.57
N SER A 90 -4.16 -6.60 -14.87
CA SER A 90 -3.64 -5.36 -15.44
C SER A 90 -4.73 -4.74 -16.31
N PRO A 91 -5.55 -3.82 -15.77
CA PRO A 91 -6.63 -3.20 -16.52
C PRO A 91 -6.14 -2.23 -17.59
N ALA A 92 -4.90 -1.75 -17.48
CA ALA A 92 -4.28 -0.86 -18.44
C ALA A 92 -2.76 -1.03 -18.38
N ASP A 93 -2.05 -0.52 -19.38
CA ASP A 93 -0.60 -0.58 -19.39
C ASP A 93 -0.02 0.19 -18.18
N GLY A 94 0.92 -0.45 -17.48
CA GLY A 94 1.52 0.17 -16.30
C GLY A 94 0.59 0.29 -15.10
N VAL A 95 -0.52 -0.47 -15.08
CA VAL A 95 -1.47 -0.49 -13.95
C VAL A 95 -1.69 -1.93 -13.53
N VAL A 96 -1.64 -2.17 -12.23
CA VAL A 96 -1.94 -3.47 -11.63
C VAL A 96 -2.97 -3.29 -10.54
N GLU A 97 -4.00 -4.12 -10.57
CA GLU A 97 -4.95 -4.25 -9.47
C GLU A 97 -4.79 -5.63 -8.85
N ALA A 98 -4.61 -5.67 -7.55
CA ALA A 98 -4.31 -6.90 -6.83
C ALA A 98 -5.16 -7.06 -5.59
N VAL A 99 -5.46 -8.31 -5.26
CA VAL A 99 -6.06 -8.69 -3.98
C VAL A 99 -5.16 -9.72 -3.32
N VAL A 100 -4.72 -9.41 -2.12
CA VAL A 100 -3.89 -10.29 -1.30
C VAL A 100 -4.74 -10.78 -0.14
N ILE A 101 -4.90 -12.09 -0.01
CA ILE A 101 -5.63 -12.68 1.11
C ILE A 101 -4.62 -13.11 2.16
N VAL A 102 -4.79 -12.61 3.37
CA VAL A 102 -3.90 -12.90 4.49
C VAL A 102 -4.69 -13.52 5.64
N ALA A 103 -4.14 -14.58 6.21
CA ALA A 103 -4.70 -15.21 7.41
C ALA A 103 -3.84 -14.80 8.60
N GLY A 104 -4.47 -14.12 9.53
CA GLY A 104 -3.83 -13.77 10.80
C GLY A 104 -4.50 -14.50 11.96
N PRO A 105 -4.01 -14.27 13.20
CA PRO A 105 -4.70 -14.82 14.37
C PRO A 105 -6.12 -14.30 14.42
N GLY A 106 -7.08 -15.22 14.44
CA GLY A 106 -8.49 -14.91 14.65
C GLY A 106 -9.28 -14.59 13.40
N ARG A 107 -8.68 -14.12 12.29
CA ARG A 107 -9.46 -13.87 11.07
C ARG A 107 -8.61 -13.77 9.82
N THR A 108 -9.27 -13.94 8.69
CA THR A 108 -8.72 -13.73 7.36
C THR A 108 -9.11 -12.35 6.85
N ARG A 109 -8.20 -11.66 6.20
CA ARG A 109 -8.44 -10.32 5.63
C ARG A 109 -8.10 -10.29 4.16
N ALA A 110 -8.78 -9.42 3.44
CA ALA A 110 -8.43 -9.09 2.07
C ALA A 110 -7.74 -7.72 2.04
N VAL A 111 -6.65 -7.63 1.28
CA VAL A 111 -5.93 -6.38 1.04
C VAL A 111 -6.04 -6.07 -0.44
N ALA A 112 -6.67 -4.94 -0.77
CA ALA A 112 -6.85 -4.49 -2.14
C ALA A 112 -5.82 -3.40 -2.46
N ILE A 113 -5.05 -3.59 -3.53
CA ILE A 113 -3.94 -2.71 -3.89
C ILE A 113 -4.05 -2.35 -5.36
N ARG A 114 -3.94 -1.06 -5.68
CA ARG A 114 -3.73 -0.60 -7.05
C ARG A 114 -2.32 -0.02 -7.15
N LEU A 115 -1.52 -0.57 -8.05
CA LEU A 115 -0.20 -0.04 -8.38
C LEU A 115 -0.26 0.63 -9.74
N GLU A 116 0.41 1.76 -9.86
CA GLU A 116 0.60 2.44 -11.13
C GLU A 116 2.08 2.72 -11.33
N GLY A 117 2.54 2.51 -12.56
CA GLY A 117 3.91 2.86 -12.94
C GLY A 117 4.00 4.37 -13.13
N LEU A 118 4.68 5.04 -12.22
CA LEU A 118 4.86 6.50 -12.20
C LEU A 118 6.33 6.81 -11.96
N ASP A 119 6.89 7.68 -12.79
CA ASP A 119 8.30 8.09 -12.67
C ASP A 119 9.25 6.90 -12.58
N ARG A 120 9.02 5.91 -13.45
CA ARG A 120 9.88 4.73 -13.67
C ARG A 120 9.85 3.73 -12.52
N ARG A 121 8.86 3.77 -11.67
CA ARG A 121 8.68 2.79 -10.59
C ARG A 121 7.21 2.56 -10.26
N TRP A 122 6.92 1.44 -9.63
CA TRP A 122 5.58 1.18 -9.12
C TRP A 122 5.31 2.08 -7.91
N ARG A 123 4.07 2.56 -7.85
CA ARG A 123 3.59 3.33 -6.71
C ARG A 123 2.15 2.91 -6.42
N ALA A 124 1.83 2.67 -5.16
CA ALA A 124 0.47 2.33 -4.77
C ALA A 124 -0.37 3.61 -4.74
N THR A 125 -1.38 3.65 -5.59
CA THR A 125 -2.33 4.77 -5.66
C THR A 125 -3.61 4.48 -4.90
N SER A 126 -3.82 3.23 -4.49
CA SER A 126 -4.89 2.81 -3.60
C SER A 126 -4.42 1.61 -2.80
N PHE A 127 -4.73 1.61 -1.52
CA PHE A 127 -4.40 0.52 -0.61
C PHE A 127 -5.47 0.44 0.46
N ALA A 128 -6.18 -0.70 0.52
CA ALA A 128 -7.26 -0.88 1.48
C ALA A 128 -7.15 -2.25 2.15
N VAL A 129 -7.20 -2.27 3.47
CA VAL A 129 -7.28 -3.49 4.27
C VAL A 129 -8.74 -3.66 4.69
N LEU A 130 -9.35 -4.71 4.23
CA LEU A 130 -10.77 -4.99 4.46
C LEU A 130 -10.99 -5.96 5.61
#